data_8511408ec97da2ddf62ec61339485036
#
_entry.id   8511408ec97da2ddf62ec61339485036
#
_cell.length_a   1.000
_cell.length_b   1.000
_cell.length_c   1.000
_cell.angle_alpha   90.00
_cell.angle_beta   90.00
_cell.angle_gamma   90.00
#
_symmetry.space_group_name_H-M   'P 1'
#
loop_
_entity.id
_entity.type
_entity.pdbx_description
1 polymer ?
#
loop_
_entity_poly.entity_id
_entity_poly.type
_entity_poly.pdbx_seq_one_letter_code
_entity_poly.pdbx_strand_id
1 'polypeptide(L)'
;MKYVGKNIPRNDGFDKATGLGQFTMDVSMPHMLYARVLRSPYAHAKVVKIDTSAAEALPGVVTVCTFENTTNKPFNTSATMVTTPRPAEPVRDQTIFTDEP
;
A
#
# COMPACT_ATOMS: atom_id res chain seq x y z
N MET A 1 -35.81 0.92 18.47
CA MET A 1 -34.64 0.42 17.71
C MET A 1 -33.92 -0.61 18.58
N LYS A 2 -33.41 -1.70 18.00
CA LYS A 2 -32.80 -2.82 18.77
C LYS A 2 -31.46 -2.43 19.42
N TYR A 3 -30.67 -1.55 18.78
CA TYR A 3 -29.30 -1.23 19.18
C TYR A 3 -29.06 0.24 19.48
N VAL A 4 -29.78 1.15 18.84
CA VAL A 4 -29.61 2.60 19.03
C VAL A 4 -29.98 3.01 20.44
N GLY A 5 -29.13 3.78 21.11
CA GLY A 5 -29.31 4.24 22.48
C GLY A 5 -28.99 3.22 23.56
N LYS A 6 -28.37 2.05 23.20
CA LYS A 6 -27.92 1.04 24.16
C LYS A 6 -26.41 0.99 24.21
N ASN A 7 -25.87 0.76 25.41
CA ASN A 7 -24.46 0.51 25.58
C ASN A 7 -24.16 -0.95 25.14
N ILE A 8 -23.60 -1.11 23.95
CA ILE A 8 -23.27 -2.41 23.37
C ILE A 8 -21.76 -2.52 23.29
N PRO A 9 -21.17 -3.61 23.81
CA PRO A 9 -19.75 -3.85 23.70
C PRO A 9 -19.33 -3.92 22.23
N ARG A 10 -18.20 -3.35 21.92
CA ARG A 10 -17.59 -3.41 20.60
C ARG A 10 -17.10 -4.84 20.32
N ASN A 11 -17.43 -5.39 19.15
CA ASN A 11 -17.13 -6.79 18.80
C ASN A 11 -15.62 -7.12 18.88
N ASP A 12 -14.79 -6.17 18.46
CA ASP A 12 -13.33 -6.29 18.44
C ASP A 12 -12.65 -5.66 19.67
N GLY A 13 -13.43 -5.20 20.63
CA GLY A 13 -12.92 -4.47 21.79
C GLY A 13 -12.08 -5.35 22.73
N PHE A 14 -12.53 -6.57 22.95
CA PHE A 14 -11.83 -7.52 23.80
C PHE A 14 -10.46 -7.90 23.20
N ASP A 15 -10.43 -8.27 21.92
CA ASP A 15 -9.20 -8.69 21.23
C ASP A 15 -8.16 -7.57 21.20
N LYS A 16 -8.62 -6.33 20.99
CA LYS A 16 -7.73 -5.15 21.04
C LYS A 16 -7.22 -4.85 22.44
N ALA A 17 -8.05 -4.98 23.46
CA ALA A 17 -7.67 -4.70 24.83
C ALA A 17 -6.70 -5.77 25.40
N THR A 18 -6.83 -7.01 24.96
CA THR A 18 -6.01 -8.15 25.43
C THR A 18 -4.77 -8.38 24.57
N GLY A 19 -4.63 -7.71 23.42
CA GLY A 19 -3.54 -7.93 22.48
C GLY A 19 -3.71 -9.18 21.60
N LEU A 20 -4.88 -9.80 21.59
CA LEU A 20 -5.19 -10.94 20.71
C LEU A 20 -5.54 -10.53 19.30
N GLY A 21 -5.84 -9.24 19.07
CA GLY A 21 -6.16 -8.70 17.76
C GLY A 21 -4.95 -8.77 16.84
N GLN A 22 -5.10 -9.40 15.69
CA GLN A 22 -4.08 -9.45 14.64
C GLN A 22 -4.28 -8.33 13.62
N PHE A 23 -3.22 -7.60 13.35
CA PHE A 23 -3.17 -6.55 12.34
C PHE A 23 -2.23 -6.96 11.20
N THR A 24 -2.27 -6.22 10.11
CA THR A 24 -1.42 -6.51 8.93
C THR A 24 0.07 -6.63 9.28
N MET A 25 0.55 -5.85 10.24
CA MET A 25 1.95 -5.89 10.68
C MET A 25 2.31 -7.12 11.51
N ASP A 26 1.32 -7.82 12.06
CA ASP A 26 1.51 -9.01 12.89
C ASP A 26 1.50 -10.30 12.06
N VAL A 27 1.14 -10.18 10.76
CA VAL A 27 1.11 -11.33 9.86
C VAL A 27 2.54 -11.76 9.54
N SER A 28 2.86 -13.00 9.86
CA SER A 28 4.13 -13.63 9.52
C SER A 28 3.89 -14.98 8.88
N MET A 29 4.56 -15.24 7.77
CA MET A 29 4.44 -16.51 7.04
C MET A 29 5.83 -17.06 6.72
N PRO A 30 5.99 -18.39 6.60
CA PRO A 30 7.24 -18.98 6.14
C PRO A 30 7.67 -18.37 4.79
N HIS A 31 8.94 -18.05 4.68
CA HIS A 31 9.53 -17.45 3.47
C HIS A 31 8.96 -16.08 3.07
N MET A 32 8.33 -15.35 4.00
CA MET A 32 7.83 -14.01 3.74
C MET A 32 8.98 -13.05 3.43
N LEU A 33 8.82 -12.29 2.35
CA LEU A 33 9.77 -11.25 1.97
C LEU A 33 9.39 -9.92 2.60
N TYR A 34 10.40 -9.11 2.91
CA TYR A 34 10.24 -7.77 3.44
C TYR A 34 10.57 -6.75 2.38
N ALA A 35 9.64 -5.85 2.09
CA ALA A 35 9.85 -4.78 1.14
C ALA A 35 10.44 -3.54 1.82
N ARG A 36 11.36 -2.88 1.13
CA ARG A 36 11.89 -1.57 1.49
C ARG A 36 11.70 -0.62 0.33
N VAL A 37 11.19 0.54 0.61
CA VAL A 37 10.95 1.57 -0.41
C VAL A 37 12.02 2.63 -0.32
N LEU A 38 12.73 2.85 -1.42
CA LEU A 38 13.58 4.03 -1.60
C LEU A 38 12.69 5.18 -2.07
N ARG A 39 12.69 6.27 -1.33
CA ARG A 39 11.90 7.46 -1.66
C ARG A 39 12.80 8.56 -2.19
N SER A 40 12.28 9.35 -3.14
CA SER A 40 12.96 10.56 -3.58
C SER A 40 13.15 11.54 -2.41
N PRO A 41 14.32 12.17 -2.27
CA PRO A 41 14.51 13.28 -1.35
C PRO A 41 13.89 14.59 -1.86
N TYR A 42 13.47 14.63 -3.12
CA TYR A 42 12.86 15.79 -3.75
C TYR A 42 11.35 15.62 -3.83
N ALA A 43 10.61 16.70 -3.59
CA ALA A 43 9.15 16.67 -3.64
C ALA A 43 8.60 16.49 -5.05
N HIS A 44 9.31 17.00 -6.05
CA HIS A 44 8.96 16.94 -7.46
C HIS A 44 10.24 16.81 -8.29
N ALA A 45 10.41 15.72 -8.99
CA ALA A 45 11.61 15.45 -9.79
C ALA A 45 11.36 14.36 -10.81
N LYS A 46 11.96 14.48 -11.98
CA LYS A 46 12.00 13.42 -12.98
C LYS A 46 13.15 12.47 -12.68
N VAL A 47 12.87 11.17 -12.71
CA VAL A 47 13.87 10.13 -12.55
C VAL A 47 14.61 9.96 -13.89
N VAL A 48 15.89 10.32 -13.91
CA VAL A 48 16.72 10.22 -15.12
C VAL A 48 17.33 8.82 -15.27
N LYS A 49 17.73 8.21 -14.15
CA LYS A 49 18.34 6.89 -14.13
C LYS A 49 18.19 6.24 -12.76
N ILE A 50 17.91 4.95 -12.73
CA ILE A 50 18.01 4.10 -11.54
C ILE A 50 19.07 3.05 -11.79
N ASP A 51 20.03 2.93 -10.88
CA ASP A 51 21.02 1.87 -10.88
C ASP A 51 20.71 0.89 -9.74
N THR A 52 20.27 -0.29 -10.09
CA THR A 52 19.85 -1.34 -9.14
C THR A 52 20.96 -2.35 -8.86
N SER A 53 22.07 -2.30 -9.58
CA SER A 53 23.12 -3.32 -9.59
C SER A 53 23.69 -3.61 -8.19
N ALA A 54 23.95 -2.59 -7.42
CA ALA A 54 24.46 -2.74 -6.06
C ALA A 54 23.43 -3.38 -5.10
N ALA A 55 22.16 -3.08 -5.27
CA ALA A 55 21.09 -3.66 -4.48
C ALA A 55 20.84 -5.13 -4.85
N GLU A 56 20.85 -5.45 -6.12
CA GLU A 56 20.68 -6.82 -6.63
C GLU A 56 21.84 -7.75 -6.25
N ALA A 57 23.04 -7.20 -6.11
CA ALA A 57 24.21 -7.96 -5.68
C ALA A 57 24.22 -8.29 -4.17
N LEU A 58 23.34 -7.71 -3.37
CA LEU A 58 23.31 -7.95 -1.92
C LEU A 58 22.72 -9.33 -1.61
N PRO A 59 23.37 -10.14 -0.77
CA PRO A 59 22.84 -11.41 -0.31
C PRO A 59 21.49 -11.22 0.40
N GLY A 60 20.49 -12.01 0.00
CA GLY A 60 19.14 -11.96 0.57
C GLY A 60 18.19 -11.03 -0.16
N VAL A 61 18.63 -10.24 -1.12
CA VAL A 61 17.74 -9.51 -2.02
C VAL A 61 17.20 -10.49 -3.07
N VAL A 62 15.89 -10.59 -3.14
CA VAL A 62 15.19 -11.48 -4.08
C VAL A 62 14.89 -10.75 -5.39
N THR A 63 14.48 -9.50 -5.29
CA THR A 63 14.16 -8.68 -6.46
C THR A 63 14.21 -7.20 -6.11
N VAL A 64 14.50 -6.38 -7.12
CA VAL A 64 14.38 -4.92 -7.05
C VAL A 64 13.34 -4.49 -8.07
N CYS A 65 12.29 -3.82 -7.61
CA CYS A 65 11.21 -3.35 -8.45
C CYS A 65 11.39 -1.87 -8.79
N THR A 66 11.30 -1.56 -10.08
CA THR A 66 11.36 -0.20 -10.63
C THR A 66 10.19 0.00 -11.60
N PHE A 67 10.01 1.23 -12.10
CA PHE A 67 9.00 1.49 -13.12
C PHE A 67 9.28 0.73 -14.45
N GLU A 68 10.52 0.34 -14.71
CA GLU A 68 10.91 -0.39 -15.93
C GLU A 68 10.50 -1.86 -15.91
N ASN A 69 10.51 -2.49 -14.72
CA ASN A 69 10.25 -3.93 -14.58
C ASN A 69 8.93 -4.26 -13.87
N THR A 70 8.11 -3.25 -13.61
CA THR A 70 6.76 -3.44 -13.06
C THR A 70 5.68 -3.09 -14.08
N THR A 71 4.43 -3.37 -13.75
CA THR A 71 3.32 -3.02 -14.62
C THR A 71 3.10 -1.52 -14.69
N ASN A 72 3.04 -0.99 -15.90
CA ASN A 72 2.70 0.41 -16.16
C ASN A 72 1.18 0.60 -16.38
N LYS A 73 0.36 -0.39 -16.03
CA LYS A 73 -1.10 -0.24 -16.14
C LYS A 73 -1.59 0.71 -15.06
N PRO A 74 -2.24 1.82 -15.43
CA PRO A 74 -2.87 2.71 -14.46
C PRO A 74 -3.95 1.99 -13.66
N PHE A 75 -4.05 2.30 -12.40
CA PHE A 75 -5.08 1.77 -11.52
C PHE A 75 -5.62 2.87 -10.61
N ASN A 76 -6.79 2.64 -10.04
CA ASN A 76 -7.40 3.57 -9.11
C ASN A 76 -6.95 3.21 -7.68
N THR A 77 -6.29 4.14 -7.01
CA THR A 77 -5.87 3.99 -5.61
C THR A 77 -6.88 4.53 -4.61
N SER A 78 -7.74 5.41 -5.04
CA SER A 78 -8.83 5.90 -4.20
C SER A 78 -10.10 5.13 -4.52
N ALA A 79 -10.56 4.29 -3.61
CA ALA A 79 -11.97 3.99 -3.55
C ALA A 79 -12.67 5.33 -3.37
N THR A 80 -13.15 5.89 -4.46
CA THR A 80 -13.89 7.14 -4.42
C THR A 80 -15.16 6.87 -3.63
N MET A 81 -15.11 7.08 -2.33
CA MET A 81 -16.29 7.38 -1.56
C MET A 81 -16.78 8.76 -2.02
N VAL A 82 -17.15 8.84 -3.28
CA VAL A 82 -17.72 10.06 -3.80
C VAL A 82 -19.18 10.03 -3.42
N THR A 83 -19.49 10.86 -2.49
CA THR A 83 -20.83 11.35 -2.18
C THR A 83 -21.43 12.17 -3.35
N THR A 84 -21.01 11.95 -4.58
CA THR A 84 -21.58 12.62 -5.75
C THR A 84 -22.69 11.76 -6.34
N PRO A 85 -23.80 12.36 -6.74
CA PRO A 85 -24.96 11.66 -7.32
C PRO A 85 -24.72 11.08 -8.73
N ARG A 86 -23.51 11.15 -9.26
CA ARG A 86 -23.10 10.48 -10.48
C ARG A 86 -22.13 9.36 -10.13
N PRO A 87 -22.28 8.15 -10.71
CA PRO A 87 -21.23 7.17 -10.69
C PRO A 87 -20.00 7.83 -11.35
N ALA A 88 -19.07 8.30 -10.53
CA ALA A 88 -17.80 8.78 -11.03
C ALA A 88 -17.12 7.57 -11.65
N GLU A 89 -16.75 7.68 -12.92
CA GLU A 89 -15.86 6.68 -13.50
C GLU A 89 -14.57 6.64 -12.66
N PRO A 90 -14.09 5.44 -12.33
CA PRO A 90 -12.87 5.31 -11.55
C PRO A 90 -11.73 5.97 -12.34
N VAL A 91 -11.14 7.02 -11.79
CA VAL A 91 -9.97 7.66 -12.36
C VAL A 91 -8.81 6.68 -12.20
N ARG A 92 -8.31 6.16 -13.31
CA ARG A 92 -7.17 5.24 -13.38
C ARG A 92 -5.98 6.02 -13.93
N ASP A 93 -5.37 6.83 -13.10
CA ASP A 93 -4.30 7.75 -13.46
C ASP A 93 -2.97 7.45 -12.76
N GLN A 94 -2.94 6.47 -11.88
CA GLN A 94 -1.75 6.14 -11.12
C GLN A 94 -1.18 4.78 -11.51
N THR A 95 0.13 4.72 -11.58
CA THR A 95 0.91 3.49 -11.72
C THR A 95 1.55 3.13 -10.39
N ILE A 96 2.04 1.90 -10.23
CA ILE A 96 2.76 1.47 -9.01
C ILE A 96 4.02 2.29 -8.82
N PHE A 97 4.77 2.47 -9.91
CA PHE A 97 5.93 3.34 -9.97
C PHE A 97 5.83 4.23 -11.20
N THR A 98 6.40 5.42 -11.13
CA THR A 98 6.48 6.36 -12.24
C THR A 98 7.86 7.01 -12.28
N ASP A 99 8.29 7.42 -13.44
CA ASP A 99 9.50 8.21 -13.68
C ASP A 99 9.21 9.71 -13.69
N GLU A 100 7.92 10.09 -13.77
CA GLU A 100 7.45 11.46 -13.75
C GLU A 100 6.55 11.72 -12.53
N PRO A 101 6.66 12.90 -11.95
CA PRO A 101 5.86 13.30 -10.78
C PRO A 101 4.40 13.63 -11.15
#